data_d4a230dee08df3702627f82cec9a4aa0
#
_entry.id   d4a230dee08df3702627f82cec9a4aa0
#
_cell.length_a   1.000
_cell.length_b   1.000
_cell.length_c   1.000
_cell.angle_alpha   90.00
_cell.angle_beta   90.00
_cell.angle_gamma   90.00
#
_symmetry.space_group_name_H-M   'P 1'
#
loop_
_entity.id
_entity.type
_entity.pdbx_description
1 polymer ?
#
loop_
_entity_poly.entity_id
_entity_poly.type
_entity_poly.pdbx_seq_one_letter_code
_entity_poly.pdbx_strand_id
1 'polypeptide(L)'
;MRKTKIVCTIGPACDSKEMLLKMIDAGMNVARINMSHGTYDKLEGLFATLKEAIAESGKNVAILLDTKGPEVRVTTFKNGSVELKEGATFSFFKEYGEGDENGVALSFPKLIDLFYSDRSKIIGRELLLDDGLLSLYVKDVKPDCIICTVNKGGILKNRKSINIPGYFINMPYVSAQDRRDIEFGLTHGANVVAASFIRSHDDVRTLRDYIDSLGFEYVEIISKIENQSGVDDMDEIINYSDGIMIARGDMGVEIPFIKLPEIQKTIIRKCVAKGKYVITATQMLESMTTAPRPTRAEISDVANAVYDGTSAVMLSAESAAGKYPIESVKALDAICTEAEKNGEFTALLDYIDHQSVQDRNTIRGSICKAAKDIAAAIGAKAIIVESATGRVARAMVHFRPDVPIIAVVTSQLVCRKLCLNWGVTALIGEEKRTSDAITKQAMEKALSTGLVHKGDLVVVLSSNKTCPTSSTDSLNVRIL
;
A
#
# COMPACT_ATOMS: atom_id res chain seq x y z
N MET A 1 -13.21 -16.46 -8.75
CA MET A 1 -11.92 -16.13 -8.10
C MET A 1 -11.79 -14.63 -7.99
N ARG A 2 -11.44 -14.10 -6.82
CA ARG A 2 -11.19 -12.67 -6.59
C ARG A 2 -9.88 -12.23 -7.27
N LYS A 3 -9.94 -11.10 -7.97
CA LYS A 3 -8.77 -10.47 -8.65
C LYS A 3 -8.12 -9.37 -7.79
N THR A 4 -8.93 -8.57 -7.07
CA THR A 4 -8.48 -7.55 -6.12
C THR A 4 -7.74 -8.21 -4.95
N LYS A 5 -6.58 -7.68 -4.55
CA LYS A 5 -5.74 -8.27 -3.50
C LYS A 5 -6.18 -7.78 -2.12
N ILE A 6 -5.87 -8.55 -1.07
CA ILE A 6 -6.13 -8.17 0.33
C ILE A 6 -4.80 -8.03 1.05
N VAL A 7 -4.59 -6.85 1.63
CA VAL A 7 -3.50 -6.53 2.54
C VAL A 7 -4.05 -6.57 3.97
N CYS A 8 -3.40 -7.32 4.85
CA CYS A 8 -3.82 -7.41 6.27
C CYS A 8 -2.68 -6.91 7.17
N THR A 9 -2.99 -5.99 8.06
CA THR A 9 -2.05 -5.58 9.10
C THR A 9 -1.98 -6.68 10.15
N ILE A 10 -0.75 -7.11 10.47
CA ILE A 10 -0.48 -8.11 11.47
C ILE A 10 -0.26 -7.43 12.83
N GLY A 11 -0.90 -7.95 13.85
CA GLY A 11 -0.82 -7.47 15.21
C GLY A 11 -1.35 -8.48 16.22
N PRO A 12 -1.53 -8.09 17.48
CA PRO A 12 -1.83 -9.02 18.58
C PRO A 12 -3.04 -9.94 18.39
N ALA A 13 -4.00 -9.55 17.53
CA ALA A 13 -5.17 -10.39 17.25
C ALA A 13 -4.88 -11.54 16.28
N CYS A 14 -3.74 -11.50 15.55
CA CYS A 14 -3.47 -12.46 14.47
C CYS A 14 -1.98 -12.83 14.31
N ASP A 15 -1.12 -12.59 15.30
CA ASP A 15 0.33 -12.83 15.25
C ASP A 15 0.73 -14.30 15.49
N SER A 16 -0.17 -15.17 15.90
CA SER A 16 0.11 -16.60 16.05
C SER A 16 0.13 -17.30 14.70
N LYS A 17 0.97 -18.35 14.57
CA LYS A 17 1.08 -19.15 13.34
C LYS A 17 -0.27 -19.72 12.87
N GLU A 18 -1.08 -20.21 13.82
CA GLU A 18 -2.41 -20.73 13.52
C GLU A 18 -3.33 -19.66 12.90
N MET A 19 -3.33 -18.45 13.48
CA MET A 19 -4.13 -17.34 12.96
C MET A 19 -3.64 -16.88 11.59
N LEU A 20 -2.33 -16.79 11.41
CA LEU A 20 -1.72 -16.44 10.11
C LEU A 20 -2.13 -17.41 9.02
N LEU A 21 -2.09 -18.72 9.28
CA LEU A 21 -2.54 -19.74 8.35
C LEU A 21 -4.03 -19.56 7.99
N LYS A 22 -4.91 -19.34 9.00
CA LYS A 22 -6.33 -19.06 8.77
C LYS A 22 -6.55 -17.79 7.94
N MET A 23 -5.78 -16.73 8.16
CA MET A 23 -5.87 -15.51 7.37
C MET A 23 -5.41 -15.72 5.92
N ILE A 24 -4.32 -16.47 5.71
CA ILE A 24 -3.84 -16.83 4.36
C ILE A 24 -4.92 -17.66 3.64
N ASP A 25 -5.55 -18.60 4.33
CA ASP A 25 -6.63 -19.42 3.77
C ASP A 25 -7.88 -18.60 3.46
N ALA A 26 -8.23 -17.63 4.32
CA ALA A 26 -9.33 -16.70 4.11
C ALA A 26 -9.11 -15.71 2.96
N GLY A 27 -7.86 -15.59 2.43
CA GLY A 27 -7.58 -14.80 1.24
C GLY A 27 -6.56 -13.67 1.40
N MET A 28 -5.80 -13.62 2.48
CA MET A 28 -4.70 -12.65 2.65
C MET A 28 -3.63 -12.86 1.57
N ASN A 29 -3.26 -11.80 0.86
CA ASN A 29 -2.22 -11.80 -0.17
C ASN A 29 -0.94 -11.11 0.30
N VAL A 30 -1.06 -10.16 1.23
CA VAL A 30 0.06 -9.37 1.76
C VAL A 30 -0.11 -9.20 3.26
N ALA A 31 0.94 -9.50 4.02
CA ALA A 31 1.03 -9.24 5.44
C ALA A 31 1.74 -7.89 5.65
N ARG A 32 1.04 -6.91 6.22
CA ARG A 32 1.61 -5.59 6.54
C ARG A 32 2.11 -5.59 7.98
N ILE A 33 3.37 -5.21 8.17
CA ILE A 33 4.01 -4.99 9.47
C ILE A 33 4.21 -3.49 9.66
N ASN A 34 3.55 -2.90 10.66
CA ASN A 34 3.65 -1.48 10.96
C ASN A 34 4.79 -1.24 11.97
N MET A 35 5.85 -0.56 11.53
CA MET A 35 7.03 -0.25 12.35
C MET A 35 6.77 0.83 13.42
N SER A 36 5.62 1.47 13.42
CA SER A 36 5.22 2.40 14.49
C SER A 36 4.93 1.70 15.80
N HIS A 37 4.71 0.38 15.78
CA HIS A 37 4.32 -0.42 16.94
C HIS A 37 5.26 -1.61 17.14
N GLY A 38 5.61 -1.90 18.38
CA GLY A 38 6.44 -3.04 18.76
C GLY A 38 7.92 -2.69 19.00
N THR A 39 8.63 -3.65 19.58
CA THR A 39 10.09 -3.64 19.77
C THR A 39 10.72 -4.59 18.76
N TYR A 40 11.99 -4.41 18.42
CA TYR A 40 12.67 -5.28 17.45
C TYR A 40 12.61 -6.76 17.84
N ASP A 41 12.78 -7.10 19.13
CA ASP A 41 12.72 -8.49 19.61
C ASP A 41 11.35 -9.15 19.29
N LYS A 42 10.24 -8.41 19.49
CA LYS A 42 8.90 -8.89 19.16
C LYS A 42 8.70 -9.00 17.65
N LEU A 43 9.20 -8.03 16.89
CA LEU A 43 9.10 -8.02 15.43
C LEU A 43 9.91 -9.15 14.81
N GLU A 44 11.10 -9.49 15.34
CA GLU A 44 11.91 -10.62 14.88
C GLU A 44 11.13 -11.94 15.00
N GLY A 45 10.52 -12.18 16.16
CA GLY A 45 9.65 -13.34 16.38
C GLY A 45 8.45 -13.38 15.42
N LEU A 46 7.83 -12.24 15.18
CA LEU A 46 6.72 -12.13 14.24
C LEU A 46 7.16 -12.44 12.79
N PHE A 47 8.28 -11.90 12.33
CA PHE A 47 8.82 -12.21 11.00
C PHE A 47 9.13 -13.70 10.85
N ALA A 48 9.70 -14.34 11.87
CA ALA A 48 9.97 -15.78 11.88
C ALA A 48 8.66 -16.58 11.75
N THR A 49 7.69 -16.31 12.62
CA THR A 49 6.37 -16.97 12.61
C THR A 49 5.64 -16.80 11.28
N LEU A 50 5.69 -15.59 10.71
CA LEU A 50 5.06 -15.29 9.41
C LEU A 50 5.72 -16.07 8.26
N LYS A 51 7.05 -16.15 8.23
CA LYS A 51 7.78 -16.96 7.23
C LYS A 51 7.42 -18.44 7.31
N GLU A 52 7.31 -18.98 8.52
CA GLU A 52 6.90 -20.37 8.73
C GLU A 52 5.46 -20.60 8.25
N ALA A 53 4.52 -19.72 8.60
CA ALA A 53 3.13 -19.84 8.16
C ALA A 53 3.00 -19.75 6.62
N ILE A 54 3.74 -18.82 5.99
CA ILE A 54 3.78 -18.71 4.52
C ILE A 54 4.32 -20.01 3.88
N ALA A 55 5.42 -20.55 4.41
CA ALA A 55 6.02 -21.77 3.90
C ALA A 55 5.06 -22.97 4.03
N GLU A 56 4.41 -23.13 5.19
CA GLU A 56 3.46 -24.22 5.47
C GLU A 56 2.19 -24.11 4.61
N SER A 57 1.70 -22.90 4.37
CA SER A 57 0.50 -22.68 3.56
C SER A 57 0.66 -23.06 2.08
N GLY A 58 1.90 -23.13 1.59
CA GLY A 58 2.20 -23.33 0.17
C GLY A 58 1.74 -22.18 -0.74
N LYS A 59 1.19 -21.10 -0.18
CA LYS A 59 0.70 -19.92 -0.93
C LYS A 59 1.75 -18.80 -0.95
N ASN A 60 1.68 -17.96 -1.98
CA ASN A 60 2.53 -16.78 -2.06
C ASN A 60 1.90 -15.62 -1.30
N VAL A 61 2.57 -15.14 -0.27
CA VAL A 61 2.21 -13.95 0.50
C VAL A 61 3.43 -13.04 0.56
N ALA A 62 3.26 -11.77 0.21
CA ALA A 62 4.31 -10.77 0.36
C ALA A 62 4.32 -10.20 1.78
N ILE A 63 5.48 -9.72 2.22
CA ILE A 63 5.65 -9.01 3.49
C ILE A 63 5.90 -7.54 3.17
N LEU A 64 4.98 -6.69 3.61
CA LEU A 64 5.02 -5.25 3.45
C LEU A 64 5.43 -4.61 4.77
N LEU A 65 6.54 -3.88 4.74
CA LEU A 65 7.03 -3.06 5.85
C LEU A 65 6.46 -1.66 5.71
N ASP A 66 5.70 -1.19 6.70
CA ASP A 66 5.15 0.18 6.72
C ASP A 66 5.99 1.05 7.65
N THR A 67 6.65 2.08 7.10
CA THR A 67 7.56 2.97 7.82
C THR A 67 6.81 4.00 8.64
N LYS A 68 7.49 4.61 9.63
CA LYS A 68 6.92 5.73 10.40
C LYS A 68 6.84 7.00 9.56
N GLY A 69 7.88 7.26 8.78
CA GLY A 69 8.03 8.49 8.01
C GLY A 69 8.31 9.74 8.86
N PRO A 70 8.42 10.91 8.19
CA PRO A 70 8.74 12.18 8.82
C PRO A 70 7.52 12.79 9.50
N GLU A 71 7.32 12.46 10.77
CA GLU A 71 6.20 12.93 11.58
C GLU A 71 6.70 13.75 12.78
N VAL A 72 6.02 14.87 13.05
CA VAL A 72 6.27 15.66 14.27
C VAL A 72 5.30 15.20 15.36
N ARG A 73 5.84 14.95 16.56
CA ARG A 73 5.07 14.51 17.73
C ARG A 73 5.36 15.35 18.95
N VAL A 74 4.41 15.44 19.89
CA VAL A 74 4.71 15.88 21.25
C VAL A 74 5.56 14.84 21.97
N THR A 75 6.36 15.28 22.94
CA THR A 75 7.13 14.37 23.82
C THR A 75 6.26 13.75 24.91
N THR A 76 6.73 13.61 26.12
CA THR A 76 6.03 12.95 27.23
C THR A 76 5.52 13.96 28.26
N PHE A 77 4.42 13.63 28.92
CA PHE A 77 3.83 14.37 30.02
C PHE A 77 4.10 13.68 31.36
N LYS A 78 4.21 14.45 32.45
CA LYS A 78 4.46 13.97 33.82
C LYS A 78 3.55 12.82 34.23
N ASN A 79 2.26 12.92 33.85
CA ASN A 79 1.22 11.95 34.22
C ASN A 79 0.75 11.11 33.03
N GLY A 80 1.57 11.04 31.93
CA GLY A 80 1.22 10.30 30.71
C GLY A 80 0.23 11.02 29.81
N SER A 81 -0.46 12.04 30.29
CA SER A 81 -1.42 12.86 29.52
C SER A 81 -1.69 14.19 30.21
N VAL A 82 -2.29 15.11 29.46
CA VAL A 82 -2.80 16.39 29.96
C VAL A 82 -4.18 16.67 29.36
N GLU A 83 -5.04 17.34 30.13
CA GLU A 83 -6.32 17.83 29.64
C GLU A 83 -6.15 19.26 29.12
N LEU A 84 -6.40 19.45 27.82
CA LEU A 84 -6.42 20.77 27.17
C LEU A 84 -7.84 21.32 27.25
N LYS A 85 -7.98 22.49 27.87
CA LYS A 85 -9.28 23.18 28.00
C LYS A 85 -9.46 24.21 26.89
N GLU A 86 -10.64 24.27 26.30
CA GLU A 86 -10.96 25.25 25.25
C GLU A 86 -10.70 26.69 25.74
N GLY A 87 -10.10 27.51 24.90
CA GLY A 87 -9.71 28.88 25.19
C GLY A 87 -8.42 29.02 26.01
N ALA A 88 -7.88 27.93 26.59
CA ALA A 88 -6.61 27.99 27.30
C ALA A 88 -5.42 28.24 26.38
N THR A 89 -4.33 28.79 26.92
CA THR A 89 -3.06 28.91 26.24
C THR A 89 -2.25 27.64 26.46
N PHE A 90 -1.71 27.06 25.38
CA PHE A 90 -0.81 25.93 25.41
C PHE A 90 0.38 26.18 24.48
N SER A 91 1.59 25.79 24.91
CA SER A 91 2.82 26.11 24.15
C SER A 91 3.62 24.87 23.79
N PHE A 92 4.21 24.89 22.58
CA PHE A 92 5.17 23.88 22.17
C PHE A 92 6.58 24.47 22.23
N PHE A 93 7.49 23.74 22.85
CA PHE A 93 8.85 24.22 23.12
C PHE A 93 9.91 23.41 22.38
N LYS A 94 11.09 24.04 22.11
CA LYS A 94 12.27 23.32 21.62
C LYS A 94 12.79 22.34 22.66
N GLU A 95 12.90 22.82 23.90
CA GLU A 95 13.31 22.05 25.06
C GLU A 95 12.32 22.36 26.19
N TYR A 96 11.81 21.31 26.78
CA TYR A 96 10.92 21.34 27.90
C TYR A 96 11.09 20.01 28.62
N GLY A 97 11.03 20.02 29.94
CA GLY A 97 11.07 18.76 30.69
C GLY A 97 9.88 17.85 30.33
N GLU A 98 9.36 17.16 31.30
CA GLU A 98 8.08 16.48 31.10
C GLU A 98 6.97 17.52 30.95
N GLY A 99 6.13 17.36 29.93
CA GLY A 99 5.02 18.27 29.62
C GLY A 99 3.98 18.35 30.76
N ASP A 100 3.26 19.46 30.80
CA ASP A 100 2.19 19.75 31.75
C ASP A 100 1.05 20.56 31.09
N GLU A 101 0.19 21.19 31.87
CA GLU A 101 -0.94 22.01 31.38
C GLU A 101 -0.51 23.27 30.62
N ASN A 102 0.75 23.71 30.72
CA ASN A 102 1.27 24.90 30.09
C ASN A 102 1.93 24.58 28.73
N GLY A 103 2.46 23.37 28.57
CA GLY A 103 3.10 22.99 27.32
C GLY A 103 3.89 21.69 27.34
N VAL A 104 4.54 21.44 26.20
CA VAL A 104 5.32 20.23 25.96
C VAL A 104 6.39 20.48 24.88
N ALA A 105 7.50 19.72 24.90
CA ALA A 105 8.49 19.77 23.85
C ALA A 105 8.04 18.99 22.59
N LEU A 106 8.66 19.34 21.45
CA LEU A 106 8.46 18.68 20.16
C LEU A 106 9.55 17.63 19.87
N SER A 107 9.18 16.54 19.21
CA SER A 107 10.14 15.55 18.69
C SER A 107 11.05 16.10 17.60
N PHE A 108 10.63 17.20 16.95
CA PHE A 108 11.38 17.93 15.94
C PHE A 108 11.48 19.42 16.32
N PRO A 109 12.42 19.81 17.21
CA PRO A 109 12.54 21.18 17.69
C PRO A 109 12.77 22.24 16.60
N LYS A 110 13.39 21.85 15.47
CA LYS A 110 13.61 22.72 14.30
C LYS A 110 12.31 23.26 13.69
N LEU A 111 11.16 22.63 13.96
CA LEU A 111 9.87 23.17 13.53
C LEU A 111 9.63 24.58 14.06
N ILE A 112 10.09 24.88 15.29
CA ILE A 112 9.96 26.23 15.89
C ILE A 112 10.80 27.24 15.13
N ASP A 113 12.00 26.88 14.65
CA ASP A 113 12.83 27.76 13.83
C ASP A 113 12.17 28.06 12.47
N LEU A 114 11.60 27.01 11.83
CA LEU A 114 10.85 27.15 10.58
C LEU A 114 9.64 28.08 10.77
N PHE A 115 8.88 27.87 11.84
CA PHE A 115 7.71 28.69 12.14
C PHE A 115 8.09 30.13 12.51
N TYR A 116 9.22 30.33 13.19
CA TYR A 116 9.70 31.67 13.52
C TYR A 116 10.12 32.43 12.27
N SER A 117 10.77 31.77 11.31
CA SER A 117 11.15 32.38 10.03
C SER A 117 9.92 32.71 9.15
N ASP A 118 8.88 31.87 9.20
CA ASP A 118 7.64 32.03 8.44
C ASP A 118 6.48 32.61 9.29
N ARG A 119 6.81 33.29 10.40
CA ARG A 119 5.87 33.72 11.44
C ARG A 119 4.58 34.35 10.90
N SER A 120 4.69 35.22 9.90
CA SER A 120 3.53 35.90 9.31
C SER A 120 2.54 34.96 8.61
N LYS A 121 3.01 33.78 8.12
CA LYS A 121 2.20 32.78 7.46
C LYS A 121 1.65 31.75 8.46
N ILE A 122 2.23 31.68 9.66
CA ILE A 122 1.94 30.67 10.66
C ILE A 122 0.94 31.18 11.71
N ILE A 123 1.02 32.47 12.09
CA ILE A 123 0.03 33.04 13.02
C ILE A 123 -1.37 32.90 12.46
N GLY A 124 -2.29 32.38 13.29
CA GLY A 124 -3.68 32.11 12.93
C GLY A 124 -3.92 30.75 12.26
N ARG A 125 -2.86 29.98 11.94
CA ARG A 125 -3.04 28.61 11.43
C ARG A 125 -3.52 27.67 12.53
N GLU A 126 -4.27 26.68 12.10
CA GLU A 126 -4.70 25.56 12.93
C GLU A 126 -3.62 24.48 12.99
N LEU A 127 -3.33 24.00 14.19
CA LEU A 127 -2.55 22.81 14.47
C LEU A 127 -3.51 21.72 14.94
N LEU A 128 -3.42 20.55 14.35
CA LEU A 128 -4.21 19.39 14.71
C LEU A 128 -3.36 18.42 15.54
N LEU A 129 -3.89 17.89 16.62
CA LEU A 129 -3.24 16.92 17.49
C LEU A 129 -4.06 15.65 17.56
N ASP A 130 -3.36 14.50 17.76
CA ASP A 130 -4.01 13.19 17.94
C ASP A 130 -5.01 12.91 16.80
N ASP A 131 -4.50 12.92 15.56
CA ASP A 131 -5.28 12.66 14.35
C ASP A 131 -6.52 13.57 14.17
N GLY A 132 -6.37 14.85 14.60
CA GLY A 132 -7.41 15.87 14.49
C GLY A 132 -8.49 15.81 15.58
N LEU A 133 -8.32 14.99 16.60
CA LEU A 133 -9.23 14.96 17.75
C LEU A 133 -9.19 16.27 18.55
N LEU A 134 -8.03 16.91 18.59
CA LEU A 134 -7.79 18.19 19.27
C LEU A 134 -7.30 19.22 18.23
N SER A 135 -7.65 20.49 18.43
CA SER A 135 -7.13 21.57 17.57
C SER A 135 -6.74 22.81 18.37
N LEU A 136 -5.69 23.49 17.89
CA LEU A 136 -5.17 24.72 18.47
C LEU A 136 -4.89 25.73 17.35
N TYR A 137 -5.09 27.03 17.62
CA TYR A 137 -4.68 28.09 16.72
C TYR A 137 -3.37 28.73 17.21
N VAL A 138 -2.41 28.89 16.28
CA VAL A 138 -1.16 29.57 16.58
C VAL A 138 -1.44 31.05 16.87
N LYS A 139 -1.18 31.47 18.09
CA LYS A 139 -1.33 32.88 18.55
C LYS A 139 -0.06 33.68 18.31
N ASP A 140 1.09 33.09 18.57
CA ASP A 140 2.39 33.71 18.41
C ASP A 140 3.50 32.66 18.24
N VAL A 141 4.63 33.07 17.68
CA VAL A 141 5.85 32.24 17.55
C VAL A 141 7.04 33.03 18.05
N LYS A 142 7.76 32.45 19.01
CA LYS A 142 9.01 32.99 19.57
C LYS A 142 10.18 32.10 19.17
N PRO A 143 11.44 32.54 19.37
CA PRO A 143 12.61 31.73 18.99
C PRO A 143 12.70 30.35 19.68
N ASP A 144 12.03 30.17 20.82
CA ASP A 144 12.08 29.00 21.68
C ASP A 144 10.75 28.24 21.79
N CYS A 145 9.62 28.86 21.39
CA CYS A 145 8.31 28.26 21.52
C CYS A 145 7.27 28.74 20.49
N ILE A 146 6.25 27.90 20.29
CA ILE A 146 5.01 28.23 19.57
C ILE A 146 3.91 28.37 20.64
N ILE A 147 3.27 29.53 20.69
CA ILE A 147 2.18 29.81 21.63
C ILE A 147 0.86 29.64 20.89
N CYS A 148 -0.01 28.79 21.42
CA CYS A 148 -1.30 28.45 20.83
C CYS A 148 -2.46 28.75 21.76
N THR A 149 -3.64 28.95 21.18
CA THR A 149 -4.92 28.93 21.91
C THR A 149 -5.64 27.65 21.55
N VAL A 150 -6.10 26.89 22.53
CA VAL A 150 -6.86 25.67 22.35
C VAL A 150 -8.22 26.01 21.76
N ASN A 151 -8.53 25.47 20.57
CA ASN A 151 -9.82 25.62 19.90
C ASN A 151 -10.76 24.47 20.27
N LYS A 152 -10.29 23.22 20.12
CA LYS A 152 -11.01 22.02 20.50
C LYS A 152 -10.20 21.28 21.54
N GLY A 153 -10.69 21.24 22.76
CA GLY A 153 -10.03 20.64 23.92
C GLY A 153 -10.23 19.12 24.02
N GLY A 154 -9.58 18.53 25.02
CA GLY A 154 -9.63 17.09 25.33
C GLY A 154 -8.33 16.58 25.94
N ILE A 155 -8.19 15.26 26.05
CA ILE A 155 -7.03 14.62 26.67
C ILE A 155 -5.95 14.37 25.61
N LEU A 156 -4.82 15.08 25.75
CA LEU A 156 -3.62 14.88 24.94
C LEU A 156 -2.67 13.90 25.65
N LYS A 157 -2.38 12.77 25.01
CA LYS A 157 -1.49 11.73 25.55
C LYS A 157 -0.06 11.90 25.04
N ASN A 158 0.86 11.14 25.64
CA ASN A 158 2.26 11.07 25.23
C ASN A 158 2.42 10.73 23.73
N ARG A 159 3.39 11.36 23.10
CA ARG A 159 3.87 11.05 21.74
C ARG A 159 2.80 11.11 20.64
N LYS A 160 1.77 11.94 20.83
CA LYS A 160 0.74 12.15 19.80
C LYS A 160 1.25 13.06 18.68
N SER A 161 0.75 12.83 17.46
CA SER A 161 1.08 13.57 16.25
C SER A 161 0.66 15.03 16.31
N ILE A 162 1.38 15.86 15.57
CA ILE A 162 1.01 17.25 15.24
C ILE A 162 0.96 17.37 13.73
N ASN A 163 -0.22 17.69 13.21
CA ASN A 163 -0.45 17.96 11.80
C ASN A 163 -0.68 19.46 11.57
N ILE A 164 -0.22 19.95 10.45
CA ILE A 164 -0.29 21.38 10.08
C ILE A 164 -0.86 21.46 8.66
N PRO A 165 -2.20 21.39 8.53
CA PRO A 165 -2.82 21.31 7.22
C PRO A 165 -2.35 22.39 6.25
N GLY A 166 -1.88 21.95 5.07
CA GLY A 166 -1.41 22.86 4.03
C GLY A 166 -0.10 23.60 4.32
N TYR A 167 0.72 23.14 5.26
CA TYR A 167 2.08 23.66 5.50
C TYR A 167 3.13 22.58 5.26
N PHE A 168 4.03 22.81 4.31
CA PHE A 168 5.14 21.91 4.01
C PHE A 168 6.26 22.05 5.05
N ILE A 169 6.51 20.98 5.81
CA ILE A 169 7.63 20.93 6.77
C ILE A 169 8.87 20.39 6.05
N ASN A 170 9.87 21.25 5.85
CA ASN A 170 11.15 20.82 5.28
C ASN A 170 11.98 20.07 6.33
N MET A 171 11.82 18.75 6.37
CA MET A 171 12.57 17.84 7.23
C MET A 171 13.12 16.68 6.41
N PRO A 172 14.28 16.07 6.80
CA PRO A 172 14.82 14.90 6.12
C PRO A 172 13.76 13.80 6.02
N TYR A 173 13.60 13.22 4.82
CA TYR A 173 12.57 12.21 4.62
C TYR A 173 12.91 10.91 5.37
N VAL A 174 14.10 10.36 5.20
CA VAL A 174 14.52 9.13 5.88
C VAL A 174 15.23 9.48 7.19
N SER A 175 14.51 9.37 8.29
CA SER A 175 15.06 9.61 9.63
C SER A 175 16.05 8.51 10.05
N ALA A 176 16.85 8.76 11.10
CA ALA A 176 17.73 7.73 11.66
C ALA A 176 16.93 6.51 12.18
N GLN A 177 15.68 6.70 12.61
CA GLN A 177 14.82 5.60 13.02
C GLN A 177 14.31 4.83 11.79
N ASP A 178 13.84 5.52 10.74
CA ASP A 178 13.40 4.86 9.51
C ASP A 178 14.52 4.02 8.89
N ARG A 179 15.77 4.51 8.92
CA ARG A 179 16.94 3.74 8.44
C ARG A 179 17.04 2.40 9.17
N ARG A 180 16.99 2.42 10.50
CA ARG A 180 17.05 1.17 11.30
C ARG A 180 15.86 0.26 11.04
N ASP A 181 14.65 0.83 10.97
CA ASP A 181 13.41 0.09 10.74
C ASP A 181 13.42 -0.59 9.36
N ILE A 182 13.88 0.11 8.32
CA ILE A 182 13.98 -0.41 6.94
C ILE A 182 15.04 -1.50 6.87
N GLU A 183 16.26 -1.25 7.36
CA GLU A 183 17.33 -2.24 7.37
C GLU A 183 16.91 -3.51 8.11
N PHE A 184 16.29 -3.37 9.29
CA PHE A 184 15.74 -4.47 10.06
C PHE A 184 14.71 -5.27 9.24
N GLY A 185 13.70 -4.59 8.69
CA GLY A 185 12.63 -5.26 7.93
C GLY A 185 13.14 -5.98 6.69
N LEU A 186 14.06 -5.35 5.93
CA LEU A 186 14.62 -5.94 4.71
C LEU A 186 15.48 -7.17 5.01
N THR A 187 16.34 -7.11 6.02
CA THR A 187 17.15 -8.25 6.45
C THR A 187 16.30 -9.40 6.99
N HIS A 188 15.11 -9.11 7.53
CA HIS A 188 14.14 -10.12 7.98
C HIS A 188 13.19 -10.59 6.88
N GLY A 189 13.32 -10.09 5.64
CA GLY A 189 12.65 -10.63 4.45
C GLY A 189 11.40 -9.88 4.01
N ALA A 190 11.25 -8.62 4.39
CA ALA A 190 10.29 -7.74 3.76
C ALA A 190 10.58 -7.61 2.25
N ASN A 191 9.54 -7.57 1.45
CA ASN A 191 9.63 -7.53 -0.01
C ASN A 191 9.17 -6.19 -0.58
N VAL A 192 8.42 -5.44 0.22
CA VAL A 192 7.79 -4.17 -0.14
C VAL A 192 7.95 -3.21 1.02
N VAL A 193 8.27 -1.96 0.74
CA VAL A 193 8.30 -0.87 1.72
C VAL A 193 7.17 0.11 1.40
N ALA A 194 6.22 0.26 2.31
CA ALA A 194 5.22 1.33 2.26
C ALA A 194 5.80 2.56 2.97
N ALA A 195 6.00 3.61 2.20
CA ALA A 195 6.70 4.82 2.58
C ALA A 195 5.70 5.87 3.06
N SER A 196 5.61 6.09 4.37
CA SER A 196 4.66 7.02 5.00
C SER A 196 5.03 8.47 4.74
N PHE A 197 4.01 9.33 4.63
CA PHE A 197 4.12 10.78 4.51
C PHE A 197 5.02 11.25 3.35
N ILE A 198 4.94 10.60 2.19
CA ILE A 198 5.58 11.08 0.96
C ILE A 198 5.01 12.44 0.59
N ARG A 199 5.89 13.43 0.39
CA ARG A 199 5.53 14.82 0.08
C ARG A 199 5.89 15.20 -1.37
N SER A 200 6.89 14.51 -1.94
CA SER A 200 7.37 14.73 -3.30
C SER A 200 8.06 13.49 -3.87
N HIS A 201 8.28 13.49 -5.18
CA HIS A 201 9.06 12.44 -5.85
C HIS A 201 10.53 12.38 -5.37
N ASP A 202 11.10 13.49 -4.87
CA ASP A 202 12.45 13.50 -4.30
C ASP A 202 12.53 12.70 -2.99
N ASP A 203 11.45 12.66 -2.19
CA ASP A 203 11.35 11.79 -1.03
C ASP A 203 11.44 10.30 -1.47
N VAL A 204 10.75 9.93 -2.56
CA VAL A 204 10.79 8.57 -3.12
C VAL A 204 12.19 8.21 -3.61
N ARG A 205 12.86 9.13 -4.32
CA ARG A 205 14.25 8.94 -4.79
C ARG A 205 15.20 8.75 -3.62
N THR A 206 15.11 9.61 -2.60
CA THR A 206 15.93 9.50 -1.39
C THR A 206 15.79 8.14 -0.70
N LEU A 207 14.55 7.62 -0.63
CA LEU A 207 14.28 6.31 -0.08
C LEU A 207 14.84 5.20 -0.98
N ARG A 208 14.69 5.30 -2.30
CA ARG A 208 15.21 4.34 -3.26
C ARG A 208 16.73 4.25 -3.15
N ASP A 209 17.42 5.40 -3.19
CA ASP A 209 18.87 5.47 -3.07
C ASP A 209 19.37 4.82 -1.76
N TYR A 210 18.63 5.02 -0.67
CA TYR A 210 18.95 4.37 0.60
C TYR A 210 18.77 2.85 0.54
N ILE A 211 17.64 2.35 0.05
CA ILE A 211 17.36 0.91 -0.07
C ILE A 211 18.39 0.24 -1.00
N ASP A 212 18.72 0.87 -2.10
CA ASP A 212 19.70 0.38 -3.07
C ASP A 212 21.10 0.33 -2.47
N SER A 213 21.48 1.32 -1.63
CA SER A 213 22.75 1.34 -0.91
C SER A 213 22.92 0.18 0.09
N LEU A 214 21.82 -0.45 0.51
CA LEU A 214 21.80 -1.65 1.35
C LEU A 214 21.86 -2.95 0.53
N GLY A 215 21.87 -2.90 -0.81
CA GLY A 215 21.90 -4.07 -1.69
C GLY A 215 20.51 -4.70 -1.92
N PHE A 216 19.43 -3.92 -1.77
CA PHE A 216 18.05 -4.39 -1.91
C PHE A 216 17.31 -3.71 -3.09
N GLU A 217 17.98 -3.52 -4.24
CA GLU A 217 17.44 -2.84 -5.44
C GLU A 217 16.16 -3.49 -5.97
N TYR A 218 15.90 -4.71 -5.56
CA TYR A 218 14.71 -5.46 -5.95
C TYR A 218 13.47 -5.16 -5.09
N VAL A 219 13.60 -4.46 -3.96
CA VAL A 219 12.48 -4.14 -3.07
C VAL A 219 11.58 -3.08 -3.70
N GLU A 220 10.27 -3.29 -3.64
CA GLU A 220 9.30 -2.35 -4.19
C GLU A 220 8.95 -1.26 -3.19
N ILE A 221 8.80 -0.02 -3.67
CA ILE A 221 8.38 1.13 -2.87
C ILE A 221 6.94 1.47 -3.22
N ILE A 222 6.08 1.48 -2.20
CA ILE A 222 4.72 1.99 -2.24
C ILE A 222 4.72 3.34 -1.55
N SER A 223 4.49 4.41 -2.29
CA SER A 223 4.35 5.73 -1.71
C SER A 223 2.96 5.91 -1.11
N LYS A 224 2.90 6.33 0.16
CA LYS A 224 1.63 6.64 0.83
C LYS A 224 1.30 8.11 0.61
N ILE A 225 0.16 8.37 -0.02
CA ILE A 225 -0.36 9.73 -0.21
C ILE A 225 -1.25 10.05 0.98
N GLU A 226 -0.77 10.95 1.83
CA GLU A 226 -1.34 11.26 3.14
C GLU A 226 -1.50 12.77 3.40
N ASN A 227 -0.99 13.61 2.51
CA ASN A 227 -0.96 15.06 2.67
C ASN A 227 -1.18 15.80 1.34
N GLN A 228 -1.44 17.11 1.40
CA GLN A 228 -1.70 17.94 0.23
C GLN A 228 -0.49 17.99 -0.73
N SER A 229 0.72 18.06 -0.21
CA SER A 229 1.94 18.09 -1.05
C SER A 229 2.08 16.84 -1.90
N GLY A 230 1.79 15.65 -1.31
CA GLY A 230 1.79 14.38 -2.05
C GLY A 230 0.68 14.32 -3.11
N VAL A 231 -0.46 14.96 -2.86
CA VAL A 231 -1.53 15.07 -3.88
C VAL A 231 -1.09 16.01 -5.00
N ASP A 232 -0.45 17.12 -4.70
CA ASP A 232 0.00 18.10 -5.69
C ASP A 232 1.10 17.54 -6.61
N ASP A 233 1.99 16.69 -6.09
CA ASP A 233 3.09 16.04 -6.84
C ASP A 233 2.77 14.59 -7.26
N MET A 234 1.50 14.17 -7.19
CA MET A 234 1.11 12.77 -7.37
C MET A 234 1.58 12.15 -8.70
N ASP A 235 1.65 12.93 -9.77
CA ASP A 235 2.04 12.42 -11.09
C ASP A 235 3.50 11.97 -11.12
N GLU A 236 4.40 12.73 -10.52
CA GLU A 236 5.81 12.37 -10.41
C GLU A 236 6.02 11.29 -9.33
N ILE A 237 5.32 11.38 -8.19
CA ILE A 237 5.37 10.33 -7.16
C ILE A 237 4.98 8.98 -7.78
N ILE A 238 3.92 8.90 -8.59
CA ILE A 238 3.51 7.67 -9.27
C ILE A 238 4.61 7.18 -10.23
N ASN A 239 5.30 8.09 -10.94
CA ASN A 239 6.37 7.72 -11.86
C ASN A 239 7.54 7.03 -11.13
N TYR A 240 7.94 7.57 -9.99
CA TYR A 240 9.10 7.09 -9.22
C TYR A 240 8.77 5.93 -8.26
N SER A 241 7.49 5.63 -8.02
CA SER A 241 7.04 4.54 -7.14
C SER A 241 6.72 3.26 -7.93
N ASP A 242 6.77 2.11 -7.26
CA ASP A 242 6.27 0.84 -7.81
C ASP A 242 4.74 0.73 -7.66
N GLY A 243 4.18 1.38 -6.64
CA GLY A 243 2.75 1.48 -6.38
C GLY A 243 2.42 2.63 -5.44
N ILE A 244 1.14 2.86 -5.23
CA ILE A 244 0.62 3.91 -4.33
C ILE A 244 -0.29 3.29 -3.27
N MET A 245 -0.25 3.82 -2.06
CA MET A 245 -1.25 3.56 -1.02
C MET A 245 -2.02 4.86 -0.73
N ILE A 246 -3.33 4.79 -0.87
CA ILE A 246 -4.25 5.87 -0.52
C ILE A 246 -4.61 5.68 0.95
N ALA A 247 -3.90 6.37 1.84
CA ALA A 247 -4.09 6.26 3.29
C ALA A 247 -5.13 7.30 3.74
N ARG A 248 -6.40 6.94 3.57
CA ARG A 248 -7.55 7.86 3.74
C ARG A 248 -7.68 8.44 5.14
N GLY A 249 -7.22 7.70 6.17
CA GLY A 249 -7.24 8.16 7.55
C GLY A 249 -6.38 9.41 7.73
N ASP A 250 -5.08 9.28 7.47
CA ASP A 250 -4.11 10.37 7.62
C ASP A 250 -4.39 11.50 6.63
N MET A 251 -4.76 11.15 5.38
CA MET A 251 -5.16 12.13 4.38
C MET A 251 -6.34 12.98 4.83
N GLY A 252 -7.32 12.39 5.53
CA GLY A 252 -8.51 13.11 6.02
C GLY A 252 -8.24 14.07 7.18
N VAL A 253 -7.07 13.98 7.81
CA VAL A 253 -6.58 14.96 8.79
C VAL A 253 -5.96 16.18 8.10
N GLU A 254 -5.22 15.95 7.01
CA GLU A 254 -4.46 16.98 6.28
C GLU A 254 -5.28 17.69 5.19
N ILE A 255 -6.28 17.01 4.64
CA ILE A 255 -7.08 17.48 3.50
C ILE A 255 -8.56 17.48 3.89
N PRO A 256 -9.35 18.50 3.48
CA PRO A 256 -10.79 18.48 3.71
C PRO A 256 -11.44 17.17 3.25
N PHE A 257 -12.08 16.45 4.14
CA PHE A 257 -12.62 15.11 3.92
C PHE A 257 -13.56 14.99 2.71
N ILE A 258 -14.24 16.09 2.35
CA ILE A 258 -15.12 16.14 1.17
C ILE A 258 -14.37 15.93 -0.16
N LYS A 259 -13.05 16.14 -0.20
CA LYS A 259 -12.20 15.96 -1.39
C LYS A 259 -11.65 14.53 -1.53
N LEU A 260 -11.68 13.74 -0.47
CA LEU A 260 -11.07 12.40 -0.47
C LEU A 260 -11.62 11.47 -1.56
N PRO A 261 -12.93 11.40 -1.83
CA PRO A 261 -13.45 10.50 -2.86
C PRO A 261 -12.91 10.82 -4.27
N GLU A 262 -12.81 12.11 -4.61
CA GLU A 262 -12.27 12.54 -5.90
C GLU A 262 -10.77 12.23 -6.02
N ILE A 263 -10.01 12.53 -4.97
CA ILE A 263 -8.57 12.25 -4.91
C ILE A 263 -8.33 10.74 -5.05
N GLN A 264 -9.08 9.90 -4.33
CA GLN A 264 -9.00 8.44 -4.44
C GLN A 264 -9.21 7.98 -5.88
N LYS A 265 -10.31 8.40 -6.52
CA LYS A 265 -10.62 8.03 -7.91
C LYS A 265 -9.54 8.49 -8.88
N THR A 266 -9.00 9.67 -8.68
CA THR A 266 -7.95 10.24 -9.53
C THR A 266 -6.65 9.46 -9.40
N ILE A 267 -6.21 9.15 -8.18
CA ILE A 267 -5.00 8.33 -7.94
C ILE A 267 -5.17 6.94 -8.55
N ILE A 268 -6.30 6.27 -8.31
CA ILE A 268 -6.56 4.94 -8.87
C ILE A 268 -6.44 4.95 -10.40
N ARG A 269 -7.13 5.86 -11.07
CA ARG A 269 -7.09 5.99 -12.54
C ARG A 269 -5.68 6.22 -13.06
N LYS A 270 -4.93 7.15 -12.45
CA LYS A 270 -3.56 7.47 -12.84
C LYS A 270 -2.61 6.29 -12.62
N CYS A 271 -2.73 5.57 -11.50
CA CYS A 271 -1.92 4.37 -11.23
C CYS A 271 -2.18 3.28 -12.25
N VAL A 272 -3.45 2.95 -12.49
CA VAL A 272 -3.80 1.92 -13.47
C VAL A 272 -3.34 2.30 -14.88
N ALA A 273 -3.50 3.57 -15.27
CA ALA A 273 -3.04 4.07 -16.56
C ALA A 273 -1.50 3.94 -16.75
N LYS A 274 -0.74 4.05 -15.67
CA LYS A 274 0.73 3.87 -15.68
C LYS A 274 1.18 2.45 -15.37
N GLY A 275 0.26 1.48 -15.27
CA GLY A 275 0.58 0.08 -14.93
C GLY A 275 1.13 -0.12 -13.53
N LYS A 276 0.85 0.82 -12.62
CA LYS A 276 1.22 0.75 -11.20
C LYS A 276 0.06 0.17 -10.41
N TYR A 277 0.34 -0.59 -9.36
CA TYR A 277 -0.71 -1.03 -8.45
C TYR A 277 -1.06 0.06 -7.44
N VAL A 278 -2.29 0.00 -6.93
CA VAL A 278 -2.80 0.94 -5.95
C VAL A 278 -3.54 0.19 -4.84
N ILE A 279 -3.29 0.59 -3.60
CA ILE A 279 -3.92 0.05 -2.40
C ILE A 279 -4.87 1.11 -1.85
N THR A 280 -6.16 0.78 -1.73
CA THR A 280 -7.10 1.60 -0.96
C THR A 280 -7.07 1.14 0.49
N ALA A 281 -6.70 2.05 1.39
CA ALA A 281 -6.36 1.75 2.77
C ALA A 281 -7.16 2.57 3.77
N THR A 282 -7.24 2.05 4.99
CA THR A 282 -7.88 2.61 6.19
C THR A 282 -9.40 2.70 6.11
N GLN A 283 -10.07 2.44 7.23
CA GLN A 283 -11.53 2.55 7.39
C GLN A 283 -12.34 1.77 6.35
N MET A 284 -11.82 0.59 5.92
CA MET A 284 -12.53 -0.24 4.94
C MET A 284 -13.68 -1.01 5.58
N LEU A 285 -13.41 -1.67 6.72
CA LEU A 285 -14.38 -2.42 7.52
C LEU A 285 -14.21 -2.10 9.02
N GLU A 286 -13.98 -0.83 9.37
CA GLU A 286 -13.60 -0.37 10.71
C GLU A 286 -14.54 -0.89 11.81
N SER A 287 -15.86 -0.98 11.54
CA SER A 287 -16.84 -1.51 12.50
C SER A 287 -16.55 -2.97 12.89
N MET A 288 -15.86 -3.74 12.03
CA MET A 288 -15.50 -5.12 12.31
C MET A 288 -14.37 -5.28 13.34
N THR A 289 -13.77 -4.21 13.80
CA THR A 289 -12.93 -4.25 15.02
C THR A 289 -13.70 -4.75 16.23
N THR A 290 -14.99 -4.46 16.31
CA THR A 290 -15.86 -4.83 17.42
C THR A 290 -17.12 -5.60 17.03
N ALA A 291 -17.56 -5.50 15.77
CA ALA A 291 -18.76 -6.14 15.25
C ALA A 291 -18.42 -7.32 14.31
N PRO A 292 -19.19 -8.43 14.34
CA PRO A 292 -18.92 -9.62 13.50
C PRO A 292 -19.29 -9.42 12.02
N ARG A 293 -19.92 -8.31 11.66
CA ARG A 293 -20.32 -7.98 10.28
C ARG A 293 -20.11 -6.49 10.02
N PRO A 294 -19.73 -6.13 8.79
CA PRO A 294 -19.56 -4.72 8.40
C PRO A 294 -20.91 -4.01 8.27
N THR A 295 -20.86 -2.70 8.33
CA THR A 295 -22.02 -1.84 8.00
C THR A 295 -22.29 -1.85 6.49
N ARG A 296 -23.50 -1.43 6.08
CA ARG A 296 -23.85 -1.28 4.66
C ARG A 296 -23.01 -0.21 3.95
N ALA A 297 -22.62 0.84 4.67
CA ALA A 297 -21.77 1.91 4.14
C ALA A 297 -20.36 1.38 3.82
N GLU A 298 -19.77 0.57 4.72
CA GLU A 298 -18.47 -0.06 4.50
C GLU A 298 -18.49 -1.05 3.34
N ILE A 299 -19.53 -1.88 3.22
CA ILE A 299 -19.71 -2.77 2.07
C ILE A 299 -19.74 -1.97 0.76
N SER A 300 -20.48 -0.86 0.75
CA SER A 300 -20.55 0.03 -0.42
C SER A 300 -19.20 0.69 -0.71
N ASP A 301 -18.45 1.11 0.31
CA ASP A 301 -17.14 1.74 0.14
C ASP A 301 -16.12 0.77 -0.48
N VAL A 302 -16.03 -0.47 0.05
CA VAL A 302 -15.18 -1.53 -0.53
C VAL A 302 -15.56 -1.80 -1.98
N ALA A 303 -16.85 -1.98 -2.28
CA ALA A 303 -17.33 -2.25 -3.63
C ALA A 303 -16.98 -1.10 -4.58
N ASN A 304 -17.16 0.16 -4.15
CA ASN A 304 -16.78 1.34 -4.94
C ASN A 304 -15.28 1.40 -5.22
N ALA A 305 -14.43 1.08 -4.24
CA ALA A 305 -12.98 1.01 -4.49
C ALA A 305 -12.62 -0.03 -5.56
N VAL A 306 -13.33 -1.18 -5.59
CA VAL A 306 -13.17 -2.20 -6.63
C VAL A 306 -13.66 -1.67 -7.99
N TYR A 307 -14.82 -1.03 -8.06
CA TYR A 307 -15.36 -0.42 -9.29
C TYR A 307 -14.46 0.68 -9.83
N ASP A 308 -13.84 1.47 -8.95
CA ASP A 308 -12.84 2.48 -9.32
C ASP A 308 -11.58 1.88 -9.93
N GLY A 309 -11.34 0.57 -9.72
CA GLY A 309 -10.20 -0.16 -10.26
C GLY A 309 -9.03 -0.33 -9.29
N THR A 310 -9.22 -0.25 -7.98
CA THR A 310 -8.14 -0.51 -7.02
C THR A 310 -7.49 -1.88 -7.25
N SER A 311 -6.20 -1.99 -7.02
CA SER A 311 -5.49 -3.28 -7.14
C SER A 311 -5.60 -4.11 -5.87
N ALA A 312 -5.68 -3.44 -4.73
CA ALA A 312 -5.80 -4.07 -3.42
C ALA A 312 -6.60 -3.20 -2.45
N VAL A 313 -7.18 -3.85 -1.45
CA VAL A 313 -7.84 -3.24 -0.29
C VAL A 313 -7.11 -3.68 0.98
N MET A 314 -7.08 -2.83 2.02
CA MET A 314 -6.30 -3.08 3.23
C MET A 314 -7.16 -3.06 4.49
N LEU A 315 -6.93 -4.06 5.36
CA LEU A 315 -7.38 -4.07 6.76
C LEU A 315 -6.29 -3.52 7.66
N SER A 316 -6.65 -2.66 8.58
CA SER A 316 -5.78 -2.04 9.59
C SER A 316 -6.05 -2.65 10.97
N ALA A 317 -6.80 -1.94 11.83
CA ALA A 317 -7.16 -2.39 13.17
C ALA A 317 -8.07 -3.63 13.13
N GLU A 318 -8.88 -3.79 12.09
CA GLU A 318 -9.80 -4.91 11.90
C GLU A 318 -9.09 -6.27 11.99
N SER A 319 -7.89 -6.37 11.39
CA SER A 319 -7.07 -7.58 11.43
C SER A 319 -6.03 -7.57 12.55
N ALA A 320 -5.45 -6.39 12.89
CA ALA A 320 -4.34 -6.29 13.83
C ALA A 320 -4.75 -6.41 15.30
N ALA A 321 -5.88 -5.83 15.67
CA ALA A 321 -6.34 -5.70 17.05
C ALA A 321 -7.85 -5.98 17.24
N GLY A 322 -8.58 -6.18 16.14
CA GLY A 322 -10.01 -6.42 16.15
C GLY A 322 -10.39 -7.78 16.73
N LYS A 323 -11.64 -7.93 17.10
CA LYS A 323 -12.20 -9.19 17.64
C LYS A 323 -12.47 -10.25 16.54
N TYR A 324 -12.53 -9.81 15.29
CA TYR A 324 -13.00 -10.65 14.16
C TYR A 324 -12.02 -10.60 12.95
N PRO A 325 -10.71 -10.90 13.14
CA PRO A 325 -9.72 -10.75 12.07
C PRO A 325 -10.00 -11.65 10.85
N ILE A 326 -10.39 -12.91 11.07
CA ILE A 326 -10.67 -13.86 9.98
C ILE A 326 -11.95 -13.50 9.23
N GLU A 327 -13.00 -13.12 9.96
CA GLU A 327 -14.28 -12.69 9.40
C GLU A 327 -14.11 -11.42 8.57
N SER A 328 -13.21 -10.51 8.97
CA SER A 328 -12.88 -9.30 8.22
C SER A 328 -12.23 -9.62 6.88
N VAL A 329 -11.29 -10.57 6.84
CA VAL A 329 -10.68 -11.04 5.57
C VAL A 329 -11.73 -11.69 4.68
N LYS A 330 -12.57 -12.57 5.24
CA LYS A 330 -13.67 -13.24 4.49
C LYS A 330 -14.70 -12.24 3.97
N ALA A 331 -15.01 -11.20 4.74
CA ALA A 331 -15.92 -10.13 4.31
C ALA A 331 -15.35 -9.36 3.11
N LEU A 332 -14.06 -8.95 3.17
CA LEU A 332 -13.40 -8.33 2.02
C LEU A 332 -13.38 -9.26 0.80
N ASP A 333 -13.03 -10.54 1.00
CA ASP A 333 -13.02 -11.52 -0.09
C ASP A 333 -14.37 -11.63 -0.78
N ALA A 334 -15.45 -11.75 0.00
CA ALA A 334 -16.81 -11.84 -0.50
C ALA A 334 -17.25 -10.57 -1.24
N ILE A 335 -17.03 -9.38 -0.65
CA ILE A 335 -17.42 -8.11 -1.25
C ILE A 335 -16.66 -7.86 -2.55
N CYS A 336 -15.33 -8.04 -2.55
CA CYS A 336 -14.51 -7.87 -3.76
C CYS A 336 -14.92 -8.86 -4.85
N THR A 337 -15.15 -10.12 -4.50
CA THR A 337 -15.57 -11.15 -5.47
C THR A 337 -16.92 -10.82 -6.11
N GLU A 338 -17.88 -10.31 -5.33
CA GLU A 338 -19.19 -9.94 -5.85
C GLU A 338 -19.14 -8.67 -6.68
N ALA A 339 -18.39 -7.66 -6.24
CA ALA A 339 -18.18 -6.42 -6.99
C ALA A 339 -17.52 -6.70 -8.36
N GLU A 340 -16.55 -7.60 -8.42
CA GLU A 340 -15.85 -7.97 -9.66
C GLU A 340 -16.76 -8.68 -10.69
N LYS A 341 -17.82 -9.37 -10.27
CA LYS A 341 -18.76 -10.02 -11.19
C LYS A 341 -19.64 -9.00 -11.94
N ASN A 342 -19.95 -7.92 -11.26
CA ASN A 342 -20.91 -6.91 -11.73
C ASN A 342 -20.24 -5.58 -12.12
N GLY A 343 -18.91 -5.48 -11.95
CA GLY A 343 -18.15 -4.28 -12.23
C GLY A 343 -17.90 -4.09 -13.72
N GLU A 344 -18.50 -3.04 -14.28
CA GLU A 344 -18.13 -2.54 -15.60
C GLU A 344 -16.95 -1.59 -15.44
N PHE A 345 -15.75 -2.04 -15.81
CA PHE A 345 -14.54 -1.19 -15.84
C PHE A 345 -14.49 -0.28 -17.07
N THR A 346 -15.60 -0.08 -17.79
CA THR A 346 -15.67 0.64 -19.07
C THR A 346 -15.08 2.04 -18.95
N ALA A 347 -15.52 2.83 -17.97
CA ALA A 347 -15.02 4.19 -17.79
C ALA A 347 -13.50 4.23 -17.43
N LEU A 348 -13.00 3.24 -16.71
CA LEU A 348 -11.58 3.10 -16.43
C LEU A 348 -10.81 2.71 -17.69
N LEU A 349 -11.32 1.76 -18.47
CA LEU A 349 -10.68 1.32 -19.72
C LEU A 349 -10.68 2.45 -20.76
N ASP A 350 -11.78 3.20 -20.89
CA ASP A 350 -11.85 4.38 -21.76
C ASP A 350 -10.82 5.44 -21.35
N TYR A 351 -10.71 5.73 -20.05
CA TYR A 351 -9.68 6.64 -19.55
C TYR A 351 -8.28 6.16 -19.90
N ILE A 352 -8.01 4.86 -19.72
CA ILE A 352 -6.74 4.25 -20.04
C ILE A 352 -6.48 4.30 -21.57
N ASP A 353 -7.49 4.08 -22.40
CA ASP A 353 -7.33 4.09 -23.87
C ASP A 353 -7.00 5.48 -24.43
N HIS A 354 -7.48 6.54 -23.78
CA HIS A 354 -7.15 7.92 -24.15
C HIS A 354 -5.79 8.41 -23.63
N GLN A 355 -5.15 7.71 -22.69
CA GLN A 355 -3.81 8.04 -22.24
C GLN A 355 -2.77 7.35 -23.13
N SER A 356 -1.84 8.12 -23.71
CA SER A 356 -0.68 7.58 -24.44
C SER A 356 0.31 6.97 -23.46
N VAL A 357 0.10 5.70 -23.09
CA VAL A 357 0.99 5.00 -22.16
C VAL A 357 2.20 4.48 -22.96
N GLN A 358 3.40 4.84 -22.53
CA GLN A 358 4.65 4.42 -23.16
C GLN A 358 4.74 2.89 -23.37
N ASP A 359 4.18 2.10 -22.45
CA ASP A 359 4.21 0.63 -22.57
C ASP A 359 3.19 0.08 -23.58
N ARG A 360 2.13 0.79 -23.96
CA ARG A 360 1.13 0.31 -24.91
C ARG A 360 1.64 0.25 -26.35
N ASN A 361 2.49 1.17 -26.72
CA ASN A 361 3.09 1.26 -28.05
C ASN A 361 4.35 0.38 -28.18
N THR A 362 4.64 -0.45 -27.17
CA THR A 362 5.72 -1.43 -27.22
C THR A 362 5.23 -2.77 -27.78
N ILE A 363 6.15 -3.60 -28.26
CA ILE A 363 5.85 -4.97 -28.69
C ILE A 363 5.11 -5.72 -27.56
N ARG A 364 5.59 -5.61 -26.32
CA ARG A 364 4.96 -6.24 -25.15
C ARG A 364 3.53 -5.76 -24.93
N GLY A 365 3.30 -4.46 -24.95
CA GLY A 365 1.95 -3.87 -24.76
C GLY A 365 0.98 -4.33 -25.83
N SER A 366 1.40 -4.34 -27.10
CA SER A 366 0.58 -4.80 -28.22
C SER A 366 0.20 -6.28 -28.09
N ILE A 367 1.16 -7.13 -27.67
CA ILE A 367 0.92 -8.56 -27.44
C ILE A 367 -0.03 -8.78 -26.25
N CYS A 368 0.12 -8.03 -25.16
CA CYS A 368 -0.78 -8.11 -24.01
C CYS A 368 -2.22 -7.70 -24.39
N LYS A 369 -2.36 -6.64 -25.20
CA LYS A 369 -3.68 -6.23 -25.70
C LYS A 369 -4.30 -7.33 -26.57
N ALA A 370 -3.55 -7.84 -27.52
CA ALA A 370 -4.01 -8.94 -28.38
C ALA A 370 -4.38 -10.18 -27.54
N ALA A 371 -3.61 -10.50 -26.49
CA ALA A 371 -3.91 -11.63 -25.61
C ALA A 371 -5.24 -11.47 -24.90
N LYS A 372 -5.57 -10.25 -24.39
CA LYS A 372 -6.87 -9.95 -23.78
C LYS A 372 -7.99 -10.15 -24.80
N ASP A 373 -7.85 -9.55 -26.00
CA ASP A 373 -8.88 -9.56 -27.04
C ASP A 373 -9.13 -10.98 -27.56
N ILE A 374 -8.06 -11.76 -27.79
CA ILE A 374 -8.16 -13.17 -28.19
C ILE A 374 -8.80 -14.00 -27.06
N ALA A 375 -8.36 -13.83 -25.81
CA ALA A 375 -8.92 -14.60 -24.69
C ALA A 375 -10.44 -14.39 -24.57
N ALA A 376 -10.91 -13.15 -24.73
CA ALA A 376 -12.33 -12.82 -24.73
C ALA A 376 -13.06 -13.47 -25.96
N ALA A 377 -12.50 -13.33 -27.16
CA ALA A 377 -13.12 -13.80 -28.39
C ALA A 377 -13.30 -15.34 -28.43
N ILE A 378 -12.32 -16.10 -27.90
CA ILE A 378 -12.36 -17.59 -27.91
C ILE A 378 -12.94 -18.19 -26.64
N GLY A 379 -13.31 -17.39 -25.64
CA GLY A 379 -13.79 -17.86 -24.34
C GLY A 379 -12.71 -18.60 -23.53
N ALA A 380 -11.44 -18.18 -23.64
CA ALA A 380 -10.32 -18.75 -22.88
C ALA A 380 -10.58 -18.65 -21.37
N LYS A 381 -10.06 -19.62 -20.60
CA LYS A 381 -10.26 -19.67 -19.15
C LYS A 381 -9.17 -18.98 -18.35
N ALA A 382 -8.00 -18.75 -18.95
CA ALA A 382 -6.88 -18.01 -18.35
C ALA A 382 -5.94 -17.47 -19.41
N ILE A 383 -5.13 -16.47 -18.99
CA ILE A 383 -3.93 -16.05 -19.71
C ILE A 383 -2.73 -16.53 -18.89
N ILE A 384 -1.92 -17.40 -19.46
CA ILE A 384 -0.71 -17.93 -18.83
C ILE A 384 0.46 -17.08 -19.31
N VAL A 385 1.28 -16.59 -18.38
CA VAL A 385 2.41 -15.73 -18.68
C VAL A 385 3.69 -16.36 -18.16
N GLU A 386 4.62 -16.62 -19.02
CA GLU A 386 5.98 -17.04 -18.70
C GLU A 386 6.89 -15.81 -18.58
N SER A 387 7.47 -15.57 -17.41
CA SER A 387 8.24 -14.35 -17.20
C SER A 387 9.30 -14.48 -16.10
N ALA A 388 10.57 -14.37 -16.46
CA ALA A 388 11.65 -14.37 -15.48
C ALA A 388 11.57 -13.17 -14.49
N THR A 389 11.10 -12.01 -14.96
CA THR A 389 11.10 -10.74 -14.20
C THR A 389 9.71 -10.28 -13.72
N GLY A 390 8.64 -10.96 -14.13
CA GLY A 390 7.26 -10.53 -13.83
C GLY A 390 6.74 -9.37 -14.68
N ARG A 391 7.57 -8.74 -15.54
CA ARG A 391 7.19 -7.55 -16.31
C ARG A 391 6.00 -7.76 -17.24
N VAL A 392 5.89 -8.94 -17.84
CA VAL A 392 4.76 -9.26 -18.73
C VAL A 392 3.46 -9.42 -17.96
N ALA A 393 3.52 -10.08 -16.78
CA ALA A 393 2.35 -10.21 -15.92
C ALA A 393 1.83 -8.84 -15.47
N ARG A 394 2.72 -7.90 -15.12
CA ARG A 394 2.33 -6.52 -14.80
C ARG A 394 1.75 -5.78 -15.99
N ALA A 395 2.37 -5.91 -17.17
CA ALA A 395 1.83 -5.32 -18.39
C ALA A 395 0.44 -5.87 -18.74
N MET A 396 0.20 -7.17 -18.47
CA MET A 396 -1.10 -7.79 -18.70
C MET A 396 -2.18 -7.23 -17.76
N VAL A 397 -1.84 -6.95 -16.50
CA VAL A 397 -2.75 -6.33 -15.51
C VAL A 397 -3.31 -5.00 -15.99
N HIS A 398 -2.53 -4.22 -16.72
CA HIS A 398 -2.93 -2.94 -17.28
C HIS A 398 -4.18 -3.02 -18.18
N PHE A 399 -4.36 -4.13 -18.85
CA PHE A 399 -5.49 -4.35 -19.75
C PHE A 399 -6.74 -4.95 -19.04
N ARG A 400 -6.65 -5.26 -17.75
CA ARG A 400 -7.77 -5.78 -16.94
C ARG A 400 -8.56 -6.91 -17.62
N PRO A 401 -7.93 -8.05 -17.97
CA PRO A 401 -8.64 -9.15 -18.62
C PRO A 401 -9.70 -9.75 -17.70
N ASP A 402 -10.80 -10.23 -18.30
CA ASP A 402 -11.90 -10.88 -17.53
C ASP A 402 -11.48 -12.22 -16.96
N VAL A 403 -10.46 -12.85 -17.53
CA VAL A 403 -9.91 -14.14 -17.09
C VAL A 403 -8.69 -13.95 -16.17
N PRO A 404 -8.37 -14.92 -15.28
CA PRO A 404 -7.21 -14.86 -14.42
C PRO A 404 -5.91 -14.85 -15.23
N ILE A 405 -4.89 -14.18 -14.68
CA ILE A 405 -3.53 -14.15 -15.17
C ILE A 405 -2.71 -15.14 -14.32
N ILE A 406 -2.22 -16.20 -14.90
CA ILE A 406 -1.35 -17.18 -14.23
C ILE A 406 0.09 -16.91 -14.65
N ALA A 407 0.90 -16.39 -13.74
CA ALA A 407 2.30 -16.06 -14.03
C ALA A 407 3.22 -17.17 -13.49
N VAL A 408 4.00 -17.80 -14.37
CA VAL A 408 5.02 -18.76 -13.98
C VAL A 408 6.39 -18.08 -14.07
N VAL A 409 7.04 -17.98 -12.90
CA VAL A 409 8.31 -17.26 -12.72
C VAL A 409 9.36 -18.17 -12.09
N THR A 410 10.65 -17.89 -12.30
CA THR A 410 11.74 -18.72 -11.80
C THR A 410 12.33 -18.25 -10.46
N SER A 411 11.87 -17.11 -9.95
CA SER A 411 12.37 -16.51 -8.71
C SER A 411 11.25 -16.34 -7.68
N GLN A 412 11.46 -16.82 -6.46
CA GLN A 412 10.56 -16.59 -5.31
C GLN A 412 10.35 -15.10 -5.04
N LEU A 413 11.39 -14.31 -5.22
CA LEU A 413 11.33 -12.86 -5.09
C LEU A 413 10.34 -12.25 -6.08
N VAL A 414 10.43 -12.61 -7.37
CA VAL A 414 9.50 -12.14 -8.39
C VAL A 414 8.07 -12.63 -8.10
N CYS A 415 7.92 -13.85 -7.61
CA CYS A 415 6.64 -14.40 -7.23
C CYS A 415 5.96 -13.55 -6.14
N ARG A 416 6.72 -13.16 -5.10
CA ARG A 416 6.24 -12.29 -4.02
C ARG A 416 5.89 -10.88 -4.50
N LYS A 417 6.70 -10.29 -5.40
CA LYS A 417 6.39 -8.99 -6.01
C LYS A 417 5.05 -8.97 -6.74
N LEU A 418 4.64 -10.08 -7.31
CA LEU A 418 3.37 -10.19 -8.02
C LEU A 418 2.15 -10.32 -7.12
N CYS A 419 2.32 -10.49 -5.79
CA CYS A 419 1.21 -10.65 -4.84
C CYS A 419 0.28 -9.43 -4.76
N LEU A 420 0.75 -8.22 -5.10
CA LEU A 420 -0.05 -6.99 -5.14
C LEU A 420 -0.70 -6.72 -6.50
N ASN A 421 -0.35 -7.50 -7.52
CA ASN A 421 -0.85 -7.27 -8.86
C ASN A 421 -2.25 -7.88 -9.04
N TRP A 422 -3.21 -7.05 -9.40
CA TRP A 422 -4.59 -7.43 -9.63
C TRP A 422 -4.73 -8.60 -10.61
N GLY A 423 -5.53 -9.59 -10.26
CA GLY A 423 -5.82 -10.74 -11.12
C GLY A 423 -4.66 -11.72 -11.34
N VAL A 424 -3.46 -11.46 -10.80
CA VAL A 424 -2.28 -12.32 -11.01
C VAL A 424 -2.23 -13.42 -9.94
N THR A 425 -2.07 -14.67 -10.37
CA THR A 425 -1.65 -15.80 -9.55
C THR A 425 -0.25 -16.20 -9.99
N ALA A 426 0.74 -15.95 -9.13
CA ALA A 426 2.14 -16.23 -9.43
C ALA A 426 2.55 -17.60 -8.88
N LEU A 427 3.28 -18.38 -9.68
CA LEU A 427 3.75 -19.72 -9.37
C LEU A 427 5.24 -19.82 -9.65
N ILE A 428 5.95 -20.59 -8.82
CA ILE A 428 7.36 -20.90 -9.05
C ILE A 428 7.47 -22.04 -10.07
N GLY A 429 8.20 -21.76 -11.13
CA GLY A 429 8.68 -22.73 -12.12
C GLY A 429 10.18 -22.94 -11.99
N GLU A 430 10.68 -23.96 -12.69
CA GLU A 430 12.10 -24.25 -12.81
C GLU A 430 12.65 -23.62 -14.10
N GLU A 431 13.93 -23.29 -14.13
CA GLU A 431 14.58 -22.89 -15.39
C GLU A 431 14.57 -24.06 -16.37
N LYS A 432 14.06 -23.82 -17.57
CA LYS A 432 14.07 -24.77 -18.68
C LYS A 432 14.84 -24.18 -19.86
N ARG A 433 15.43 -25.07 -20.67
CA ARG A 433 16.31 -24.67 -21.78
C ARG A 433 15.59 -24.36 -23.10
N THR A 434 14.40 -24.93 -23.29
CA THR A 434 13.65 -24.80 -24.57
C THR A 434 12.30 -24.14 -24.32
N SER A 435 11.81 -23.38 -25.30
CA SER A 435 10.50 -22.71 -25.21
C SER A 435 9.36 -23.72 -25.01
N ASP A 436 9.42 -24.89 -25.65
CA ASP A 436 8.39 -25.93 -25.49
C ASP A 436 8.37 -26.49 -24.06
N ALA A 437 9.55 -26.71 -23.46
CA ALA A 437 9.63 -27.21 -22.08
C ALA A 437 9.13 -26.15 -21.08
N ILE A 438 9.37 -24.87 -21.34
CA ILE A 438 8.87 -23.76 -20.53
C ILE A 438 7.35 -23.69 -20.64
N THR A 439 6.80 -23.69 -21.85
CA THR A 439 5.34 -23.65 -22.08
C THR A 439 4.64 -24.88 -21.48
N LYS A 440 5.19 -26.08 -21.64
CA LYS A 440 4.65 -27.29 -21.03
C LYS A 440 4.60 -27.18 -19.50
N GLN A 441 5.70 -26.76 -18.89
CA GLN A 441 5.75 -26.53 -17.44
C GLN A 441 4.71 -25.48 -16.98
N ALA A 442 4.57 -24.39 -17.74
CA ALA A 442 3.60 -23.33 -17.40
C ALA A 442 2.16 -23.85 -17.44
N MET A 443 1.82 -24.69 -18.42
CA MET A 443 0.52 -25.34 -18.51
C MET A 443 0.28 -26.34 -17.36
N GLU A 444 1.27 -27.17 -17.02
CA GLU A 444 1.21 -28.10 -15.89
C GLU A 444 1.03 -27.36 -14.55
N LYS A 445 1.79 -26.27 -14.34
CA LYS A 445 1.65 -25.40 -13.16
C LYS A 445 0.29 -24.69 -13.12
N ALA A 446 -0.24 -24.25 -14.26
CA ALA A 446 -1.57 -23.66 -14.32
C ALA A 446 -2.66 -24.63 -13.88
N LEU A 447 -2.61 -25.89 -14.29
CA LEU A 447 -3.54 -26.94 -13.84
C LEU A 447 -3.49 -27.14 -12.31
N SER A 448 -2.32 -27.02 -11.68
CA SER A 448 -2.20 -27.18 -10.23
C SER A 448 -2.89 -26.08 -9.41
N THR A 449 -3.28 -24.98 -10.03
CA THR A 449 -4.01 -23.89 -9.36
C THR A 449 -5.49 -24.19 -9.11
N GLY A 450 -6.07 -25.15 -9.84
CA GLY A 450 -7.52 -25.38 -9.88
C GLY A 450 -8.33 -24.26 -10.56
N LEU A 451 -7.67 -23.26 -11.16
CA LEU A 451 -8.31 -22.16 -11.90
C LEU A 451 -8.65 -22.57 -13.33
N VAL A 452 -7.96 -23.55 -13.84
CA VAL A 452 -8.12 -24.14 -15.18
C VAL A 452 -8.06 -25.67 -15.09
N HIS A 453 -8.69 -26.33 -16.06
CA HIS A 453 -8.83 -27.77 -16.09
C HIS A 453 -8.37 -28.33 -17.45
N LYS A 454 -8.15 -29.63 -17.52
CA LYS A 454 -7.87 -30.31 -18.79
C LYS A 454 -9.02 -30.10 -19.77
N GLY A 455 -8.67 -29.70 -20.99
CA GLY A 455 -9.63 -29.37 -22.05
C GLY A 455 -9.97 -27.87 -22.12
N ASP A 456 -9.56 -27.05 -21.16
CA ASP A 456 -9.77 -25.59 -21.20
C ASP A 456 -8.88 -24.93 -22.25
N LEU A 457 -9.45 -23.97 -22.98
CA LEU A 457 -8.69 -23.05 -23.84
C LEU A 457 -7.96 -22.00 -22.99
N VAL A 458 -6.69 -21.81 -23.28
CA VAL A 458 -5.85 -20.79 -22.63
C VAL A 458 -5.04 -20.02 -23.65
N VAL A 459 -4.73 -18.76 -23.34
CA VAL A 459 -3.78 -17.95 -24.09
C VAL A 459 -2.44 -17.99 -23.35
N VAL A 460 -1.37 -18.31 -24.03
CA VAL A 460 -0.01 -18.39 -23.47
C VAL A 460 0.86 -17.30 -24.06
N LEU A 461 1.44 -16.47 -23.18
CA LEU A 461 2.43 -15.47 -23.53
C LEU A 461 3.83 -15.95 -23.14
N SER A 462 4.73 -15.98 -24.10
CA SER A 462 6.10 -16.42 -23.90
C SER A 462 7.11 -15.53 -24.64
N SER A 463 8.39 -15.68 -24.29
CA SER A 463 9.49 -15.06 -25.01
C SER A 463 10.29 -16.14 -25.77
N ASN A 464 10.59 -15.86 -27.01
CA ASN A 464 11.51 -16.72 -27.75
C ASN A 464 12.96 -16.41 -27.33
N LYS A 465 13.69 -17.39 -26.81
CA LYS A 465 15.11 -17.22 -26.39
C LYS A 465 16.06 -16.76 -27.48
N THR A 466 15.64 -16.83 -28.72
CA THR A 466 16.43 -16.36 -29.89
C THR A 466 16.25 -14.85 -30.14
N CYS A 467 15.32 -14.18 -29.44
CA CYS A 467 15.13 -12.75 -29.59
C CYS A 467 16.14 -11.95 -28.72
N PRO A 468 16.97 -11.08 -29.33
CA PRO A 468 18.03 -10.35 -28.64
C PRO A 468 17.50 -9.39 -27.54
N THR A 469 16.21 -9.04 -27.59
CA THR A 469 15.59 -8.03 -26.70
C THR A 469 15.02 -8.61 -25.42
N SER A 470 15.10 -9.92 -25.16
CA SER A 470 14.50 -10.59 -23.98
C SER A 470 13.04 -10.17 -23.68
N SER A 471 12.32 -9.68 -24.69
CA SER A 471 10.93 -9.23 -24.57
C SER A 471 9.98 -10.36 -24.96
N THR A 472 8.78 -10.34 -24.38
CA THR A 472 7.68 -11.24 -24.80
C THR A 472 7.32 -10.89 -26.25
N ASP A 473 7.44 -11.85 -27.12
CA ASP A 473 7.27 -11.72 -28.57
C ASP A 473 6.33 -12.77 -29.17
N SER A 474 5.83 -13.69 -28.32
CA SER A 474 4.99 -14.79 -28.77
C SER A 474 3.69 -14.88 -28.00
N LEU A 475 2.60 -15.09 -28.75
CA LEU A 475 1.27 -15.39 -28.24
C LEU A 475 0.80 -16.69 -28.87
N ASN A 476 0.34 -17.63 -28.05
CA ASN A 476 -0.14 -18.94 -28.50
C ASN A 476 -1.49 -19.25 -27.85
N VAL A 477 -2.40 -19.88 -28.60
CA VAL A 477 -3.60 -20.50 -28.05
C VAL A 477 -3.32 -21.98 -27.83
N ARG A 478 -3.68 -22.50 -26.68
CA ARG A 478 -3.48 -23.92 -26.29
C ARG A 478 -4.73 -24.48 -25.64
N ILE A 479 -4.86 -25.79 -25.72
CA ILE A 479 -5.80 -26.58 -24.94
C ILE A 479 -4.98 -27.31 -23.86
N LEU A 480 -5.41 -27.19 -22.58
CA LEU A 480 -4.73 -27.79 -21.44
C LEU A 480 -4.93 -29.32 -21.37
#